data_5fd622b2ef637b08a535282e164064b1
#
_entry.id   5fd622b2ef637b08a535282e164064b1
#
_cell.length_a   1.000
_cell.length_b   1.000
_cell.length_c   1.000
_cell.angle_alpha   90.00
_cell.angle_beta   90.00
_cell.angle_gamma   90.00
#
_symmetry.space_group_name_H-M   'P 1'
#
loop_
_entity.id
_entity.type
_entity.pdbx_description
1 polymer ?
#
loop_
_entity_poly.entity_id
_entity_poly.type
_entity_poly.pdbx_seq_one_letter_code
_entity_poly.pdbx_strand_id
1 'polypeptide(L)'
;GFSEYGAEGMPNLHSEHPRRGDHTEEYQAIYHEYMLRCFDRHKWLWATHVWNMFDFAADARDQGGEPGMNHKGLVTFDRKTKKDSFYIYNPWWSDEPFVQICSKRFADRTENEIEVKVYSNQKQVTLYANGEKLAEQEGEHIFRFRVKLDGEVKVQAVAGDCIDEAAFRKVSTPNPVYKLGKKKSTSANWV
;
A
#
# COMPACT_ATOMS: atom_id res chain seq x y z
N GLY A 1 7.26 -24.26 -4.32
CA GLY A 1 7.47 -22.89 -3.87
C GLY A 1 7.11 -21.87 -4.91
N PHE A 2 7.04 -20.64 -4.51
CA PHE A 2 6.82 -19.48 -5.39
C PHE A 2 8.12 -18.64 -5.37
N SER A 3 8.87 -18.65 -6.47
CA SER A 3 10.24 -18.15 -6.50
C SER A 3 10.36 -16.65 -6.37
N GLU A 4 9.39 -15.90 -6.94
CA GLU A 4 9.38 -14.44 -6.91
C GLU A 4 7.97 -13.88 -7.10
N TYR A 5 7.63 -12.83 -6.36
CA TYR A 5 6.46 -12.00 -6.60
C TYR A 5 6.69 -10.57 -6.14
N GLY A 6 6.13 -9.60 -6.83
CA GLY A 6 6.26 -8.19 -6.51
C GLY A 6 5.72 -7.29 -7.60
N ALA A 7 5.29 -6.10 -7.22
CA ALA A 7 4.81 -5.05 -8.11
C ALA A 7 5.59 -3.76 -7.88
N GLU A 8 5.68 -2.93 -8.91
CA GLU A 8 6.28 -1.60 -8.79
C GLU A 8 5.40 -0.72 -7.89
N GLY A 9 6.03 0.09 -7.04
CA GLY A 9 5.38 1.10 -6.24
C GLY A 9 6.34 2.23 -5.91
N MET A 10 6.02 3.44 -6.34
CA MET A 10 6.79 4.64 -6.05
C MET A 10 6.07 5.42 -4.93
N PRO A 11 6.76 5.78 -3.83
CA PRO A 11 6.13 6.39 -2.67
C PRO A 11 5.68 7.84 -2.87
N ASN A 12 5.94 8.41 -4.04
CA ASN A 12 5.50 9.73 -4.47
C ASN A 12 4.36 9.68 -5.51
N LEU A 13 3.92 8.48 -5.91
CA LEU A 13 2.82 8.29 -6.85
C LEU A 13 1.63 7.66 -6.12
N HIS A 14 0.49 8.31 -6.20
CA HIS A 14 -0.71 7.91 -5.48
C HIS A 14 -1.94 7.96 -6.38
N SER A 15 -2.92 7.10 -6.09
CA SER A 15 -4.20 7.09 -6.78
C SER A 15 -5.31 6.60 -5.86
N GLU A 16 -6.46 7.26 -5.89
CA GLU A 16 -7.70 6.80 -5.25
C GLU A 16 -8.28 5.57 -5.99
N HIS A 17 -7.91 5.40 -7.26
CA HIS A 17 -8.31 4.29 -8.13
C HIS A 17 -7.10 3.59 -8.74
N PRO A 18 -6.28 2.90 -7.92
CA PRO A 18 -5.02 2.31 -8.38
C PRO A 18 -5.26 1.22 -9.43
N ARG A 19 -4.40 1.20 -10.46
CA ARG A 19 -4.51 0.28 -11.59
C ARG A 19 -3.17 -0.37 -11.90
N ARG A 20 -3.23 -1.54 -12.49
CA ARG A 20 -2.02 -2.24 -12.96
C ARG A 20 -1.20 -1.33 -13.88
N GLY A 21 0.06 -1.12 -13.52
CA GLY A 21 1.03 -0.35 -14.30
C GLY A 21 1.00 1.16 -14.04
N ASP A 22 0.30 1.64 -13.03
CA ASP A 22 0.31 3.04 -12.62
C ASP A 22 1.45 3.38 -11.66
N HIS A 23 2.16 2.37 -11.18
CA HIS A 23 3.30 2.47 -10.26
C HIS A 23 2.98 3.18 -8.93
N THR A 24 1.69 3.27 -8.56
CA THR A 24 1.30 3.87 -7.30
C THR A 24 1.63 2.97 -6.12
N GLU A 25 1.88 3.57 -4.97
CA GLU A 25 2.10 2.83 -3.73
C GLU A 25 0.87 2.00 -3.36
N GLU A 26 -0.33 2.54 -3.60
CA GLU A 26 -1.60 1.86 -3.36
C GLU A 26 -1.75 0.60 -4.22
N TYR A 27 -1.33 0.64 -5.49
CA TYR A 27 -1.37 -0.56 -6.33
C TYR A 27 -0.40 -1.63 -5.85
N GLN A 28 0.81 -1.25 -5.46
CA GLN A 28 1.78 -2.18 -4.88
C GLN A 28 1.20 -2.87 -3.64
N ALA A 29 0.58 -2.09 -2.73
CA ALA A 29 -0.06 -2.63 -1.53
C ALA A 29 -1.17 -3.64 -1.86
N ILE A 30 -2.09 -3.30 -2.79
CA ILE A 30 -3.17 -4.20 -3.24
C ILE A 30 -2.61 -5.49 -3.84
N TYR A 31 -1.53 -5.42 -4.61
CA TYR A 31 -0.89 -6.60 -5.18
C TYR A 31 -0.39 -7.56 -4.08
N HIS A 32 0.30 -7.04 -3.08
CA HIS A 32 0.81 -7.86 -1.96
C HIS A 32 -0.32 -8.40 -1.08
N GLU A 33 -1.38 -7.63 -0.83
CA GLU A 33 -2.59 -8.09 -0.15
C GLU A 33 -3.22 -9.30 -0.86
N TYR A 34 -3.32 -9.22 -2.19
CA TYR A 34 -3.86 -10.31 -3.00
C TYR A 34 -2.97 -11.56 -2.92
N MET A 35 -1.66 -11.40 -3.03
CA MET A 35 -0.71 -12.50 -2.99
C MET A 35 -0.74 -13.23 -1.64
N LEU A 36 -0.74 -12.50 -0.52
CA LEU A 36 -0.82 -13.10 0.82
C LEU A 36 -2.11 -13.92 0.99
N ARG A 37 -3.25 -13.38 0.57
CA ARG A 37 -4.52 -14.12 0.58
C ARG A 37 -4.50 -15.35 -0.33
N CYS A 38 -3.81 -15.28 -1.47
CA CYS A 38 -3.61 -16.45 -2.32
C CYS A 38 -2.76 -17.51 -1.62
N PHE A 39 -1.70 -17.12 -0.93
CA PHE A 39 -0.84 -18.07 -0.21
C PHE A 39 -1.59 -18.75 0.94
N ASP A 40 -2.43 -18.04 1.65
CA ASP A 40 -3.29 -18.61 2.70
C ASP A 40 -4.23 -19.71 2.17
N ARG A 41 -4.71 -19.57 0.95
CA ARG A 41 -5.57 -20.58 0.30
C ARG A 41 -4.81 -21.78 -0.25
N HIS A 42 -3.47 -21.67 -0.44
CA HIS A 42 -2.65 -22.68 -1.06
C HIS A 42 -1.61 -23.25 -0.10
N LYS A 43 -2.08 -23.94 0.94
CA LYS A 43 -1.23 -24.47 2.03
C LYS A 43 -0.16 -25.49 1.59
N TRP A 44 -0.23 -25.96 0.35
CA TRP A 44 0.82 -26.78 -0.27
C TRP A 44 2.05 -25.99 -0.71
N LEU A 45 1.98 -24.66 -0.73
CA LEU A 45 3.16 -23.82 -0.95
C LEU A 45 4.05 -23.84 0.27
N TRP A 46 5.24 -24.36 0.10
CA TRP A 46 6.25 -24.51 1.16
C TRP A 46 7.16 -23.29 1.30
N ALA A 47 7.24 -22.45 0.27
CA ALA A 47 8.01 -21.19 0.30
C ALA A 47 7.44 -20.18 -0.68
N THR A 48 7.53 -18.89 -0.30
CA THR A 48 7.18 -17.74 -1.13
C THR A 48 8.22 -16.65 -0.92
N HIS A 49 8.75 -16.08 -2.01
CA HIS A 49 9.81 -15.09 -1.93
C HIS A 49 9.36 -13.78 -2.57
N VAL A 50 9.31 -12.73 -1.75
CA VAL A 50 9.02 -11.39 -2.24
C VAL A 50 10.19 -10.84 -3.06
N TRP A 51 9.89 -10.23 -4.20
CA TRP A 51 10.84 -9.48 -4.99
C TRP A 51 10.43 -8.01 -4.99
N ASN A 52 11.10 -7.16 -4.16
CA ASN A 52 12.10 -7.60 -3.21
C ASN A 52 12.08 -6.68 -1.97
N MET A 53 13.06 -6.77 -1.08
CA MET A 53 13.08 -5.96 0.12
C MET A 53 13.35 -4.49 -0.16
N PHE A 54 14.23 -4.17 -1.12
CA PHE A 54 14.68 -2.80 -1.40
C PHE A 54 14.55 -2.45 -2.87
N ASP A 55 14.22 -1.20 -3.18
CA ASP A 55 14.42 -0.67 -4.52
C ASP A 55 15.90 -0.74 -4.88
N PHE A 56 16.22 -0.97 -6.14
CA PHE A 56 17.60 -1.11 -6.59
C PHE A 56 17.81 -0.58 -8.02
N ALA A 57 19.05 -0.18 -8.31
CA ALA A 57 19.44 0.22 -9.63
C ALA A 57 19.51 -0.99 -10.58
N ALA A 58 18.99 -0.83 -11.80
CA ALA A 58 18.97 -1.83 -12.84
C ALA A 58 19.13 -1.13 -14.20
N ASP A 59 20.36 -1.00 -14.66
CA ASP A 59 20.77 -0.15 -15.79
C ASP A 59 19.90 -0.32 -17.04
N ALA A 60 19.66 -1.54 -17.47
CA ALA A 60 18.86 -1.83 -18.67
C ALA A 60 17.33 -1.70 -18.46
N ARG A 61 16.87 -1.24 -17.29
CA ARG A 61 15.44 -1.22 -16.99
C ARG A 61 14.80 0.06 -17.51
N ASP A 62 13.83 -0.11 -18.41
CA ASP A 62 12.96 0.94 -18.92
C ASP A 62 11.54 0.35 -19.13
N GLN A 63 10.85 0.07 -18.03
CA GLN A 63 9.51 -0.57 -18.04
C GLN A 63 8.39 0.36 -17.54
N GLY A 64 8.65 1.65 -17.55
CA GLY A 64 7.84 2.66 -16.89
C GLY A 64 8.41 2.98 -15.50
N GLY A 65 7.99 4.09 -14.91
CA GLY A 65 8.61 4.62 -13.72
C GLY A 65 9.91 5.37 -14.05
N GLU A 66 10.88 5.25 -13.17
CA GLU A 66 12.19 5.88 -13.33
C GLU A 66 13.14 4.97 -14.12
N PRO A 67 13.69 5.43 -15.26
CA PRO A 67 14.66 4.65 -16.02
C PRO A 67 15.87 4.25 -15.17
N GLY A 68 16.35 3.02 -15.34
CA GLY A 68 17.48 2.49 -14.58
C GLY A 68 17.16 2.09 -13.14
N MET A 69 15.89 2.13 -12.74
CA MET A 69 15.46 1.77 -11.40
C MET A 69 14.40 0.65 -11.37
N ASN A 70 14.48 -0.18 -10.35
CA ASN A 70 13.45 -1.15 -10.01
C ASN A 70 12.78 -0.73 -8.70
N HIS A 71 11.50 -0.39 -8.75
CA HIS A 71 10.71 0.06 -7.60
C HIS A 71 9.81 -1.03 -6.98
N LYS A 72 10.17 -2.31 -7.17
CA LYS A 72 9.46 -3.43 -6.53
C LYS A 72 9.83 -3.62 -5.05
N GLY A 73 10.81 -2.87 -4.56
CA GLY A 73 11.19 -2.90 -3.15
C GLY A 73 10.02 -2.55 -2.22
N LEU A 74 9.98 -3.22 -1.07
CA LEU A 74 9.09 -2.84 0.03
C LEU A 74 9.61 -1.57 0.74
N VAL A 75 10.88 -1.29 0.59
CA VAL A 75 11.60 -0.14 1.14
C VAL A 75 12.33 0.58 0.00
N THR A 76 12.37 1.91 0.06
CA THR A 76 13.02 2.75 -0.96
C THR A 76 14.52 2.45 -1.11
N PHE A 77 15.09 2.88 -2.24
CA PHE A 77 16.51 2.72 -2.56
C PHE A 77 17.45 3.27 -1.47
N ASP A 78 17.11 4.43 -0.92
CA ASP A 78 17.87 5.10 0.15
C ASP A 78 17.65 4.48 1.55
N ARG A 79 16.82 3.44 1.65
CA ARG A 79 16.47 2.71 2.90
C ARG A 79 15.68 3.54 3.92
N LYS A 80 15.23 4.72 3.58
CA LYS A 80 14.57 5.63 4.55
C LYS A 80 13.07 5.42 4.65
N THR A 81 12.41 5.03 3.56
CA THR A 81 10.96 4.91 3.52
C THR A 81 10.52 3.46 3.39
N LYS A 82 9.81 2.97 4.39
CA LYS A 82 9.02 1.74 4.30
C LYS A 82 7.70 2.08 3.59
N LYS A 83 7.41 1.39 2.49
CA LYS A 83 6.16 1.56 1.74
C LYS A 83 5.01 0.83 2.44
N ASP A 84 3.76 1.10 2.09
CA ASP A 84 2.62 0.40 2.67
C ASP A 84 2.71 -1.12 2.49
N SER A 85 3.25 -1.56 1.35
CA SER A 85 3.53 -2.97 1.06
C SER A 85 4.54 -3.64 2.01
N PHE A 86 5.34 -2.89 2.75
CA PHE A 86 6.20 -3.42 3.81
C PHE A 86 5.36 -3.83 5.02
N TYR A 87 4.41 -2.99 5.40
CA TYR A 87 3.65 -3.18 6.64
C TYR A 87 2.61 -4.29 6.56
N ILE A 88 2.15 -4.66 5.35
CA ILE A 88 1.16 -5.73 5.18
C ILE A 88 1.65 -7.09 5.70
N TYR A 89 2.95 -7.31 5.77
CA TYR A 89 3.51 -8.58 6.23
C TYR A 89 3.40 -8.79 7.74
N ASN A 90 3.37 -7.71 8.53
CA ASN A 90 3.26 -7.82 9.98
C ASN A 90 1.99 -8.57 10.42
N PRO A 91 0.77 -8.24 9.93
CA PRO A 91 -0.43 -8.96 10.31
C PRO A 91 -0.42 -10.45 10.00
N TRP A 92 0.34 -10.89 9.00
CA TRP A 92 0.43 -12.29 8.60
C TRP A 92 1.54 -13.08 9.29
N TRP A 93 2.66 -12.41 9.61
CA TRP A 93 3.88 -13.12 10.00
C TRP A 93 4.40 -12.76 11.38
N SER A 94 3.81 -11.79 12.07
CA SER A 94 4.23 -11.38 13.41
C SER A 94 3.14 -11.64 14.43
N ASP A 95 3.55 -12.17 15.59
CA ASP A 95 2.70 -12.32 16.78
C ASP A 95 2.68 -11.03 17.63
N GLU A 96 3.63 -10.10 17.39
CA GLU A 96 3.67 -8.82 18.09
C GLU A 96 2.45 -7.97 17.73
N PRO A 97 1.73 -7.42 18.70
CA PRO A 97 0.58 -6.56 18.45
C PRO A 97 0.94 -5.42 17.50
N PHE A 98 0.10 -5.20 16.50
CA PHE A 98 0.40 -4.26 15.42
C PHE A 98 -0.84 -3.56 14.89
N VAL A 99 -0.73 -2.26 14.62
CA VAL A 99 -1.69 -1.47 13.84
C VAL A 99 -0.96 -0.46 12.97
N GLN A 100 -1.40 -0.28 11.72
CA GLN A 100 -0.82 0.67 10.76
C GLN A 100 -1.89 1.20 9.83
N ILE A 101 -2.05 2.52 9.80
CA ILE A 101 -2.86 3.20 8.78
C ILE A 101 -2.06 3.29 7.49
N CYS A 102 -2.67 2.87 6.37
CA CYS A 102 -2.08 2.94 5.04
C CYS A 102 -2.26 4.33 4.41
N SER A 103 -1.52 4.55 3.32
CA SER A 103 -1.63 5.75 2.47
C SER A 103 -1.40 7.07 3.20
N LYS A 104 -0.57 7.08 4.24
CA LYS A 104 -0.22 8.30 4.98
C LYS A 104 0.48 9.35 4.11
N ARG A 105 1.24 8.92 3.09
CA ARG A 105 1.89 9.80 2.12
C ARG A 105 0.92 10.39 1.11
N PHE A 106 -0.20 9.73 0.89
CA PHE A 106 -1.32 10.22 0.09
C PHE A 106 -2.26 11.07 0.97
N ALA A 107 -1.75 12.11 1.61
CA ALA A 107 -2.53 12.94 2.53
C ALA A 107 -3.55 13.84 1.80
N ASP A 108 -3.20 14.34 0.61
CA ASP A 108 -4.04 15.22 -0.19
C ASP A 108 -5.02 14.40 -1.04
N ARG A 109 -6.32 14.63 -0.85
CA ARG A 109 -7.39 13.88 -1.51
C ARG A 109 -8.40 14.82 -2.18
N THR A 110 -8.96 14.38 -3.30
CA THR A 110 -9.95 15.17 -4.04
C THR A 110 -11.39 14.73 -3.81
N GLU A 111 -11.62 13.59 -3.20
CA GLU A 111 -12.95 13.06 -2.92
C GLU A 111 -13.53 13.61 -1.61
N ASN A 112 -14.86 13.62 -1.49
CA ASN A 112 -15.55 14.07 -0.27
C ASN A 112 -15.63 12.96 0.80
N GLU A 113 -15.33 11.73 0.39
CA GLU A 113 -15.25 10.58 1.25
C GLU A 113 -14.08 9.70 0.78
N ILE A 114 -13.24 9.30 1.70
CA ILE A 114 -12.05 8.49 1.43
C ILE A 114 -12.14 7.14 2.13
N GLU A 115 -11.50 6.13 1.55
CA GLU A 115 -11.23 4.90 2.26
C GLU A 115 -9.95 5.04 3.09
N VAL A 116 -10.05 4.83 4.39
CA VAL A 116 -8.92 4.65 5.29
C VAL A 116 -8.73 3.17 5.53
N LYS A 117 -7.64 2.63 5.02
CA LYS A 117 -7.26 1.23 5.17
C LYS A 117 -6.29 1.08 6.33
N VAL A 118 -6.50 0.06 7.15
CA VAL A 118 -5.68 -0.25 8.32
C VAL A 118 -5.22 -1.70 8.28
N TYR A 119 -3.93 -1.93 8.49
CA TYR A 119 -3.36 -3.25 8.71
C TYR A 119 -3.23 -3.53 10.20
N SER A 120 -3.68 -4.70 10.65
CA SER A 120 -3.54 -5.12 12.04
C SER A 120 -3.61 -6.65 12.17
N ASN A 121 -2.88 -7.21 13.12
CA ASN A 121 -3.01 -8.60 13.55
C ASN A 121 -4.00 -8.76 14.72
N GLN A 122 -4.59 -7.66 15.20
CA GLN A 122 -5.64 -7.70 16.21
C GLN A 122 -7.00 -7.96 15.54
N LYS A 123 -7.89 -8.68 16.23
CA LYS A 123 -9.21 -9.04 15.69
C LYS A 123 -10.18 -7.86 15.61
N GLN A 124 -9.93 -6.81 16.36
CA GLN A 124 -10.78 -5.64 16.42
C GLN A 124 -9.96 -4.36 16.21
N VAL A 125 -10.45 -3.47 15.37
CA VAL A 125 -9.87 -2.16 15.13
C VAL A 125 -10.96 -1.10 15.28
N THR A 126 -10.69 -0.08 16.09
CA THR A 126 -11.52 1.12 16.21
C THR A 126 -10.86 2.27 15.50
N LEU A 127 -11.59 2.97 14.64
CA LEU A 127 -11.14 4.21 14.02
C LEU A 127 -11.83 5.42 14.66
N TYR A 128 -11.03 6.38 15.02
CA TYR A 128 -11.47 7.72 15.46
C TYR A 128 -11.19 8.74 14.37
N ALA A 129 -12.07 9.73 14.23
CA ALA A 129 -11.90 10.88 13.34
C ALA A 129 -12.06 12.15 14.18
N ASN A 130 -11.05 13.03 14.16
CA ASN A 130 -11.01 14.27 14.95
C ASN A 130 -11.30 14.05 16.45
N GLY A 131 -10.87 12.92 17.02
CA GLY A 131 -11.05 12.56 18.43
C GLY A 131 -12.37 11.85 18.75
N GLU A 132 -13.30 11.75 17.81
CA GLU A 132 -14.58 11.05 18.00
C GLU A 132 -14.53 9.64 17.38
N LYS A 133 -15.10 8.65 18.09
CA LYS A 133 -15.22 7.28 17.56
C LYS A 133 -16.08 7.28 16.31
N LEU A 134 -15.47 6.93 15.17
CA LEU A 134 -16.18 6.86 13.91
C LEU A 134 -16.81 5.48 13.69
N ALA A 135 -16.02 4.43 13.86
CA ALA A 135 -16.47 3.06 13.63
C ALA A 135 -15.54 2.05 14.32
N GLU A 136 -16.05 0.85 14.49
CA GLU A 136 -15.31 -0.31 14.97
C GLU A 136 -15.59 -1.49 14.06
N GLN A 137 -14.59 -2.26 13.74
CA GLN A 137 -14.70 -3.43 12.89
C GLN A 137 -14.01 -4.63 13.53
N GLU A 138 -14.63 -5.79 13.39
CA GLU A 138 -14.01 -7.08 13.63
C GLU A 138 -13.58 -7.69 12.30
N GLY A 139 -12.41 -8.34 12.28
CA GLY A 139 -11.86 -8.90 11.05
C GLY A 139 -10.45 -9.46 11.24
N GLU A 140 -9.77 -9.65 10.13
CA GLU A 140 -8.41 -10.17 10.11
C GLU A 140 -7.56 -9.37 9.09
N HIS A 141 -6.39 -8.96 9.51
CA HIS A 141 -5.30 -8.37 8.72
C HIS A 141 -5.59 -7.03 8.06
N ILE A 142 -6.77 -6.82 7.44
CA ILE A 142 -7.08 -5.62 6.66
C ILE A 142 -8.46 -5.10 7.01
N PHE A 143 -8.51 -3.89 7.56
CA PHE A 143 -9.73 -3.17 7.93
C PHE A 143 -9.91 -1.96 7.03
N ARG A 144 -11.15 -1.62 6.65
CA ARG A 144 -11.45 -0.52 5.71
C ARG A 144 -12.58 0.32 6.25
N PHE A 145 -12.29 1.59 6.45
CA PHE A 145 -13.23 2.55 6.99
C PHE A 145 -13.55 3.64 5.96
N ARG A 146 -14.79 4.10 5.91
CA ARG A 146 -15.20 5.26 5.14
C ARG A 146 -15.16 6.50 6.01
N VAL A 147 -14.42 7.50 5.59
CA VAL A 147 -14.21 8.75 6.33
C VAL A 147 -14.62 9.92 5.47
N LYS A 148 -15.56 10.74 5.95
CA LYS A 148 -15.91 12.00 5.28
C LYS A 148 -14.76 12.97 5.35
N LEU A 149 -14.48 13.64 4.25
CA LEU A 149 -13.38 14.58 4.11
C LEU A 149 -13.92 15.96 3.67
N ASP A 150 -14.07 16.85 4.65
CA ASP A 150 -14.43 18.24 4.47
C ASP A 150 -13.37 19.11 5.19
N GLY A 151 -12.36 19.54 4.42
CA GLY A 151 -11.16 20.17 4.97
C GLY A 151 -10.10 19.14 5.41
N GLU A 152 -9.61 19.29 6.63
CA GLU A 152 -8.63 18.37 7.24
C GLU A 152 -9.31 17.40 8.21
N VAL A 153 -8.94 16.14 8.18
CA VAL A 153 -9.34 15.14 9.16
C VAL A 153 -8.12 14.44 9.73
N LYS A 154 -8.03 14.35 11.05
CA LYS A 154 -7.06 13.54 11.78
C LYS A 154 -7.73 12.23 12.14
N VAL A 155 -7.12 11.12 11.76
CA VAL A 155 -7.61 9.79 12.08
C VAL A 155 -6.65 9.06 13.01
N GLN A 156 -7.21 8.27 13.92
CA GLN A 156 -6.46 7.43 14.84
C GLN A 156 -7.06 6.03 14.79
N ALA A 157 -6.24 5.04 14.51
CA ALA A 157 -6.60 3.63 14.57
C ALA A 157 -6.10 3.02 15.88
N VAL A 158 -6.97 2.34 16.60
CA VAL A 158 -6.68 1.68 17.88
C VAL A 158 -6.98 0.19 17.74
N ALA A 159 -6.02 -0.65 18.11
CA ALA A 159 -6.14 -2.10 18.08
C ALA A 159 -5.44 -2.71 19.31
N GLY A 160 -6.21 -3.11 20.33
CA GLY A 160 -5.64 -3.44 21.64
C GLY A 160 -4.91 -2.23 22.22
N ASP A 161 -3.65 -2.42 22.62
CA ASP A 161 -2.78 -1.36 23.15
C ASP A 161 -2.01 -0.60 22.04
N CYS A 162 -2.20 -0.98 20.78
CA CYS A 162 -1.54 -0.34 19.65
C CYS A 162 -2.34 0.83 19.11
N ILE A 163 -1.66 1.91 18.80
CA ILE A 163 -2.24 3.15 18.26
C ILE A 163 -1.41 3.61 17.07
N ASP A 164 -2.09 4.05 16.01
CA ASP A 164 -1.46 4.69 14.86
C ASP A 164 -2.30 5.86 14.36
N GLU A 165 -1.66 6.90 13.83
CA GLU A 165 -2.29 8.16 13.46
C GLU A 165 -1.93 8.58 12.05
N ALA A 166 -2.87 9.27 11.41
CA ALA A 166 -2.68 9.91 10.11
C ALA A 166 -3.54 11.17 10.00
N ALA A 167 -3.19 12.03 9.05
CA ALA A 167 -4.02 13.18 8.69
C ALA A 167 -4.24 13.20 7.17
N PHE A 168 -5.46 13.50 6.76
CA PHE A 168 -5.85 13.64 5.37
C PHE A 168 -6.47 15.01 5.15
N ARG A 169 -6.27 15.56 3.95
CA ARG A 169 -6.70 16.92 3.63
C ARG A 169 -7.44 16.97 2.30
N LYS A 170 -8.58 17.63 2.27
CA LYS A 170 -9.32 17.92 1.04
C LYS A 170 -8.57 18.99 0.22
N VAL A 171 -8.34 18.69 -1.04
CA VAL A 171 -7.74 19.61 -2.01
C VAL A 171 -8.56 19.64 -3.30
N SER A 172 -8.47 20.74 -4.04
CA SER A 172 -9.17 20.88 -5.33
C SER A 172 -8.42 20.27 -6.51
N THR A 173 -7.09 20.14 -6.39
CA THR A 173 -6.23 19.64 -7.47
C THR A 173 -5.67 18.28 -7.06
N PRO A 174 -5.85 17.22 -7.87
CA PRO A 174 -5.33 15.91 -7.55
C PRO A 174 -3.80 15.91 -7.58
N ASN A 175 -3.20 15.00 -6.80
CA ASN A 175 -1.78 14.72 -6.91
C ASN A 175 -1.41 14.33 -8.35
N PRO A 176 -0.21 14.66 -8.81
CA PRO A 176 0.24 14.27 -10.14
C PRO A 176 0.19 12.75 -10.27
N VAL A 177 -0.60 12.28 -11.23
CA VAL A 177 -0.62 10.87 -11.59
C VAL A 177 0.53 10.60 -12.55
N TYR A 178 1.19 9.47 -12.39
CA TYR A 178 2.19 9.02 -13.35
C TYR A 178 1.53 8.89 -14.74
N LYS A 179 1.89 9.77 -15.66
CA LYS A 179 1.55 9.58 -17.06
C LYS A 179 2.56 8.58 -17.63
N LEU A 180 2.13 7.34 -17.80
CA LEU A 180 2.85 6.38 -18.64
C LEU A 180 3.24 7.09 -19.93
N GLY A 181 4.52 7.35 -20.11
CA GLY A 181 5.03 7.83 -21.39
C GLY A 181 4.50 6.90 -22.48
N LYS A 182 4.07 7.42 -23.61
CA LYS A 182 3.61 6.60 -24.72
C LYS A 182 4.68 5.55 -24.98
N LYS A 183 4.43 4.29 -24.59
CA LYS A 183 5.27 3.17 -24.98
C LYS A 183 5.37 3.21 -26.50
N LYS A 184 6.56 3.44 -27.04
CA LYS A 184 6.87 2.91 -28.37
C LYS A 184 6.66 1.42 -28.26
N SER A 185 5.69 0.88 -28.98
CA SER A 185 5.39 -0.55 -29.01
C SER A 185 6.60 -1.29 -29.56
N THR A 186 7.47 -1.74 -28.69
CA THR A 186 8.34 -2.86 -29.02
C THR A 186 7.56 -4.10 -28.65
N SER A 187 7.05 -4.76 -29.68
CA SER A 187 6.42 -6.08 -29.60
C SER A 187 7.45 -7.08 -29.07
N ALA A 188 7.48 -7.28 -27.79
CA ALA A 188 8.05 -8.47 -27.18
C ALA A 188 6.89 -9.28 -26.60
N ASN A 189 6.38 -10.18 -27.41
CA ASN A 189 5.53 -11.26 -26.95
C ASN A 189 6.37 -12.13 -26.03
N TRP A 190 6.07 -12.11 -24.74
CA TRP A 190 6.45 -13.18 -23.83
C TRP A 190 5.27 -14.14 -23.74
N VAL A 191 5.48 -15.34 -24.32
CA VAL A 191 4.63 -16.50 -24.18
C VAL A 191 4.73 -17.03 -22.75
#